data_b3bef714a1717bfb517d1e5c073edf20
#
_entry.id   b3bef714a1717bfb517d1e5c073edf20
#
_cell.length_a   1.000
_cell.length_b   1.000
_cell.length_c   1.000
_cell.angle_alpha   90.00
_cell.angle_beta   90.00
_cell.angle_gamma   90.00
#
_symmetry.space_group_name_H-M   'P 1'
#
loop_
_entity.id
_entity.type
_entity.pdbx_description
1 polymer ?
#
loop_
_entity_poly.entity_id
_entity_poly.type
_entity_poly.pdbx_seq_one_letter_code
_entity_poly.pdbx_strand_id
1 'polypeptide(L)'
;MKHSIGLFGLAILALAACQQQEPAAAPLAAPPPADPVAAAPPPAAAPAEAPKPAAPPPATAEERTKLYKDCWAQFNTRDWAKFQGCFAENATSEQVDFGQPALIGRANIVDKSAKLFASAFPDLTGEHQLTVVSGNDILSVALLKGTHKGPLPGPAGEIAPTNKKIGYLVMHHITLTADGRAVARERFIYDGGTFMSQLGQSPAPSRKVLEQGWAEKPSLVSSGSDAEKANVAALGAWTAALNKHDPAALGALQTDDIVFSDQTSPADKVGKKEVQKSHEEMFKAFPDLKVEQTGAWAAGDYVVSAGRFSGTNTGDMPSVKLKKTGKAVSVEYYMVTKLAGGKVKNIWLFSNGIAFAGQLGILPPPKAGPAKPAAKDPKAAATPAAPAKDAKPGATPATPATPASKDAKGPATPAMPATPAKDAKAQAAPAAPASPAAAPKAPVAPAAPAAPAKK
;
A
#
# COMPACT_ATOMS: atom_id res chain seq x y z
N MET A 1 -46.75 -24.32 18.92
CA MET A 1 -46.99 -22.94 19.37
C MET A 1 -46.18 -22.06 18.42
N LYS A 2 -46.70 -21.59 17.35
CA LYS A 2 -47.53 -20.41 17.02
C LYS A 2 -46.94 -19.13 17.58
N HIS A 3 -46.53 -18.25 16.67
CA HIS A 3 -46.65 -16.78 16.56
C HIS A 3 -45.30 -16.20 16.07
N SER A 4 -45.18 -15.23 15.22
CA SER A 4 -46.06 -14.53 14.27
C SER A 4 -45.18 -13.63 13.41
N ILE A 5 -45.64 -13.47 12.21
CA ILE A 5 -45.16 -12.62 11.13
C ILE A 5 -45.29 -11.14 11.50
N GLY A 6 -44.31 -10.32 11.15
CA GLY A 6 -44.43 -8.86 11.15
C GLY A 6 -43.82 -8.27 9.88
N LEU A 7 -44.71 -8.01 8.89
CA LEU A 7 -44.46 -7.20 7.69
C LEU A 7 -44.43 -5.71 8.07
N PHE A 8 -43.47 -4.96 7.56
CA PHE A 8 -43.55 -3.51 7.30
C PHE A 8 -42.69 -3.28 6.06
N GLY A 9 -43.18 -2.89 4.91
CA GLY A 9 -44.06 -1.80 4.58
C GLY A 9 -43.20 -0.77 3.83
N LEU A 10 -43.14 -0.96 2.48
CA LEU A 10 -42.52 -0.03 1.51
C LEU A 10 -43.35 1.25 1.47
N ALA A 11 -42.73 2.43 1.68
CA ALA A 11 -43.34 3.72 1.35
C ALA A 11 -42.40 4.47 0.38
N ILE A 12 -42.83 4.48 -0.87
CA ILE A 12 -42.28 5.34 -1.93
C ILE A 12 -42.97 6.70 -1.79
N LEU A 13 -42.21 7.77 -1.49
CA LEU A 13 -42.68 9.14 -1.62
C LEU A 13 -42.06 9.77 -2.85
N ALA A 14 -42.87 9.96 -3.89
CA ALA A 14 -42.55 10.84 -5.01
C ALA A 14 -42.76 12.30 -4.57
N LEU A 15 -41.75 13.13 -4.59
CA LEU A 15 -41.91 14.58 -4.48
C LEU A 15 -41.90 15.19 -5.89
N ALA A 16 -43.06 15.71 -6.29
CA ALA A 16 -43.22 16.57 -7.45
C ALA A 16 -42.53 17.93 -7.18
N ALA A 17 -41.72 18.36 -8.09
CA ALA A 17 -41.12 19.69 -8.09
C ALA A 17 -42.15 20.69 -8.59
N CYS A 18 -42.64 21.58 -7.73
CA CYS A 18 -43.33 22.80 -8.13
C CYS A 18 -42.27 23.85 -8.51
N GLN A 19 -42.23 24.18 -9.80
CA GLN A 19 -41.54 25.38 -10.28
C GLN A 19 -42.42 26.60 -9.90
N GLN A 20 -41.92 27.42 -8.98
CA GLN A 20 -42.41 28.78 -8.77
C GLN A 20 -41.74 29.72 -9.77
N GLN A 21 -42.55 30.29 -10.63
CA GLN A 21 -42.19 31.33 -11.58
C GLN A 21 -42.04 32.64 -10.83
N GLU A 22 -40.85 33.25 -10.77
CA GLU A 22 -40.65 34.61 -10.25
C GLU A 22 -41.32 35.64 -11.21
N PRO A 23 -41.97 36.66 -10.67
CA PRO A 23 -42.54 37.73 -11.49
C PRO A 23 -41.45 38.63 -12.05
N ALA A 24 -41.56 38.96 -13.34
CA ALA A 24 -40.67 39.84 -14.07
C ALA A 24 -40.57 41.23 -13.41
N ALA A 25 -39.35 41.66 -13.08
CA ALA A 25 -39.08 43.01 -12.60
C ALA A 25 -39.28 44.08 -13.71
N ALA A 26 -40.02 45.13 -13.36
CA ALA A 26 -40.25 46.28 -14.22
C ALA A 26 -38.92 47.01 -14.57
N PRO A 27 -38.79 47.61 -15.74
CA PRO A 27 -37.57 48.31 -16.14
C PRO A 27 -37.35 49.57 -15.29
N LEU A 28 -36.21 49.66 -14.65
CA LEU A 28 -35.72 50.85 -13.96
C LEU A 28 -35.41 51.94 -15.00
N ALA A 29 -35.91 53.16 -14.69
CA ALA A 29 -35.66 54.36 -15.50
C ALA A 29 -34.15 54.70 -15.55
N ALA A 30 -33.69 55.10 -16.71
CA ALA A 30 -32.30 55.49 -16.93
C ALA A 30 -31.90 56.69 -16.06
N PRO A 31 -30.72 56.69 -15.45
CA PRO A 31 -30.19 57.84 -14.71
C PRO A 31 -29.83 59.02 -15.67
N PRO A 32 -29.91 60.26 -15.20
CA PRO A 32 -29.52 61.40 -15.99
C PRO A 32 -28.04 61.39 -16.36
N PRO A 33 -27.63 62.05 -17.45
CA PRO A 33 -26.23 62.09 -17.89
C PRO A 33 -25.36 62.76 -16.83
N ALA A 34 -24.29 62.10 -16.45
CA ALA A 34 -23.28 62.62 -15.53
C ALA A 34 -22.41 63.66 -16.26
N ASP A 35 -22.11 64.76 -15.56
CA ASP A 35 -21.14 65.77 -15.99
C ASP A 35 -19.76 65.14 -16.28
N PRO A 36 -18.97 65.71 -17.21
CA PRO A 36 -17.66 65.16 -17.55
C PRO A 36 -16.70 65.34 -16.36
N VAL A 37 -16.46 64.26 -15.65
CA VAL A 37 -15.39 64.21 -14.60
C VAL A 37 -14.06 64.21 -15.36
N ALA A 38 -13.21 65.20 -15.05
CA ALA A 38 -11.84 65.30 -15.55
C ALA A 38 -11.09 63.99 -15.27
N ALA A 39 -10.49 63.39 -16.31
CA ALA A 39 -9.72 62.16 -16.20
C ALA A 39 -8.57 62.35 -15.19
N ALA A 40 -8.60 61.54 -14.13
CA ALA A 40 -7.46 61.43 -13.22
C ALA A 40 -6.22 60.89 -13.95
N PRO A 41 -5.01 61.33 -13.66
CA PRO A 41 -3.81 60.83 -14.28
C PRO A 41 -3.68 59.32 -14.03
N PRO A 42 -3.16 58.54 -14.98
CA PRO A 42 -3.00 57.10 -14.83
C PRO A 42 -2.13 56.84 -13.59
N PRO A 43 -2.47 55.79 -12.78
CA PRO A 43 -1.65 55.41 -11.63
C PRO A 43 -0.24 55.07 -12.13
N ALA A 44 0.76 55.59 -11.41
CA ALA A 44 2.16 55.27 -11.66
C ALA A 44 2.33 53.73 -11.70
N ALA A 45 2.98 53.24 -12.75
CA ALA A 45 3.27 51.81 -12.90
C ALA A 45 3.99 51.32 -11.65
N ALA A 46 3.42 50.28 -11.00
CA ALA A 46 4.07 49.64 -9.89
C ALA A 46 5.48 49.14 -10.31
N PRO A 47 6.49 49.25 -9.45
CA PRO A 47 7.81 48.74 -9.81
C PRO A 47 7.71 47.28 -10.28
N ALA A 48 8.32 46.96 -11.40
CA ALA A 48 8.37 45.59 -11.90
C ALA A 48 8.99 44.70 -10.80
N GLU A 49 8.25 43.71 -10.36
CA GLU A 49 8.73 42.71 -9.40
C GLU A 49 10.01 42.08 -9.98
N ALA A 50 11.08 42.07 -9.20
CA ALA A 50 12.34 41.46 -9.60
C ALA A 50 12.08 40.00 -10.01
N PRO A 51 12.68 39.48 -11.10
CA PRO A 51 12.43 38.14 -11.56
C PRO A 51 12.76 37.16 -10.43
N LYS A 52 11.76 36.36 -10.06
CA LYS A 52 11.91 35.30 -9.05
C LYS A 52 13.05 34.36 -9.47
N PRO A 53 14.02 34.02 -8.62
CA PRO A 53 15.11 33.12 -8.98
C PRO A 53 14.54 31.83 -9.60
N ALA A 54 15.14 31.39 -10.68
CA ALA A 54 14.72 30.13 -11.32
C ALA A 54 14.84 28.98 -10.30
N ALA A 55 13.83 28.11 -10.24
CA ALA A 55 13.88 26.93 -9.37
C ALA A 55 15.08 26.08 -9.76
N PRO A 56 15.78 25.47 -8.78
CA PRO A 56 16.87 24.56 -9.08
C PRO A 56 16.38 23.38 -9.95
N PRO A 57 17.25 22.80 -10.80
CA PRO A 57 16.86 21.65 -11.61
C PRO A 57 16.44 20.47 -10.71
N PRO A 58 15.58 19.56 -11.19
CA PRO A 58 15.21 18.37 -10.45
C PRO A 58 16.41 17.52 -10.07
N ALA A 59 16.35 16.81 -8.94
CA ALA A 59 17.40 15.92 -8.47
C ALA A 59 17.71 14.83 -9.50
N THR A 60 18.98 14.45 -9.63
CA THR A 60 19.40 13.32 -10.47
C THR A 60 18.97 11.97 -9.86
N ALA A 61 19.08 10.89 -10.61
CA ALA A 61 18.79 9.55 -10.10
C ALA A 61 19.74 9.14 -8.97
N GLU A 62 21.00 9.56 -9.04
CA GLU A 62 22.02 9.34 -8.02
C GLU A 62 21.67 10.10 -6.75
N GLU A 63 21.26 11.37 -6.87
CA GLU A 63 20.84 12.19 -5.72
C GLU A 63 19.59 11.60 -5.04
N ARG A 64 18.62 11.10 -5.81
CA ARG A 64 17.42 10.40 -5.28
C ARG A 64 17.79 9.10 -4.58
N THR A 65 18.70 8.32 -5.17
CA THR A 65 19.23 7.09 -4.56
C THR A 65 19.92 7.39 -3.25
N LYS A 66 20.74 8.45 -3.23
CA LYS A 66 21.45 8.91 -2.03
C LYS A 66 20.47 9.38 -0.95
N LEU A 67 19.50 10.22 -1.30
CA LEU A 67 18.46 10.67 -0.39
C LEU A 67 17.82 9.49 0.33
N TYR A 68 17.42 8.47 -0.43
CA TYR A 68 16.76 7.29 0.14
C TYR A 68 17.67 6.52 1.10
N LYS A 69 18.92 6.29 0.73
CA LYS A 69 19.91 5.61 1.59
C LYS A 69 20.20 6.41 2.85
N ASP A 70 20.35 7.72 2.72
CA ASP A 70 20.59 8.61 3.87
C ASP A 70 19.40 8.60 4.85
N CYS A 71 18.17 8.62 4.35
CA CYS A 71 16.97 8.54 5.20
C CYS A 71 16.95 7.27 6.04
N TRP A 72 17.27 6.11 5.44
CA TRP A 72 17.38 4.86 6.18
C TRP A 72 18.54 4.86 7.18
N ALA A 73 19.68 5.46 6.83
CA ALA A 73 20.79 5.64 7.76
C ALA A 73 20.38 6.49 8.98
N GLN A 74 19.62 7.58 8.77
CA GLN A 74 19.08 8.40 9.85
C GLN A 74 18.09 7.63 10.72
N PHE A 75 17.19 6.84 10.10
CA PHE A 75 16.29 5.95 10.82
C PHE A 75 17.07 4.95 11.68
N ASN A 76 18.06 4.25 11.12
CA ASN A 76 18.85 3.24 11.82
C ASN A 76 19.67 3.83 12.98
N THR A 77 20.14 5.08 12.85
CA THR A 77 20.87 5.79 13.91
C THR A 77 19.98 6.56 14.88
N ARG A 78 18.65 6.58 14.66
CA ARG A 78 17.68 7.33 15.47
C ARG A 78 17.88 8.86 15.42
N ASP A 79 18.52 9.39 14.39
CA ASP A 79 18.62 10.83 14.14
C ASP A 79 17.28 11.37 13.61
N TRP A 80 16.32 11.51 14.53
CA TRP A 80 14.94 11.83 14.17
C TRP A 80 14.80 13.19 13.50
N ALA A 81 15.66 14.14 13.83
CA ALA A 81 15.64 15.46 13.21
C ALA A 81 16.01 15.39 11.73
N LYS A 82 17.09 14.69 11.40
CA LYS A 82 17.49 14.47 10.01
C LYS A 82 16.52 13.54 9.29
N PHE A 83 16.03 12.48 9.95
CA PHE A 83 15.02 11.59 9.37
C PHE A 83 13.74 12.35 8.99
N GLN A 84 13.26 13.25 9.86
CA GLN A 84 12.12 14.11 9.56
C GLN A 84 12.39 15.03 8.36
N GLY A 85 13.62 15.49 8.20
CA GLY A 85 14.07 16.29 7.05
C GLY A 85 14.00 15.56 5.70
N CYS A 86 13.89 14.21 5.69
CA CYS A 86 13.69 13.44 4.48
C CYS A 86 12.32 13.67 3.84
N PHE A 87 11.33 14.10 4.60
CA PHE A 87 9.94 14.18 4.17
C PHE A 87 9.53 15.62 3.85
N ALA A 88 8.69 15.76 2.83
CA ALA A 88 7.95 17.00 2.60
C ALA A 88 7.06 17.28 3.81
N GLU A 89 6.71 18.56 4.04
CA GLU A 89 5.94 18.96 5.22
C GLU A 89 4.59 18.25 5.33
N ASN A 90 3.90 18.09 4.20
CA ASN A 90 2.61 17.42 4.06
C ASN A 90 2.72 15.98 3.54
N ALA A 91 3.89 15.34 3.69
CA ALA A 91 4.09 13.95 3.26
C ALA A 91 3.05 13.01 3.86
N THR A 92 2.74 11.93 3.15
CA THR A 92 1.83 10.88 3.61
C THR A 92 2.56 9.56 3.78
N SER A 93 2.19 8.80 4.82
CA SER A 93 2.71 7.45 5.08
C SER A 93 1.56 6.47 5.28
N GLU A 94 1.54 5.40 4.49
CA GLU A 94 0.51 4.36 4.51
C GLU A 94 1.13 3.03 4.93
N GLN A 95 0.58 2.43 5.99
CA GLN A 95 0.85 1.05 6.38
C GLN A 95 -0.35 0.20 5.96
N VAL A 96 -0.21 -0.54 4.86
CA VAL A 96 -1.35 -1.21 4.21
C VAL A 96 -1.91 -2.36 5.05
N ASP A 97 -1.10 -2.95 5.95
CA ASP A 97 -1.42 -4.23 6.59
C ASP A 97 -2.46 -4.16 7.71
N PHE A 98 -2.56 -3.05 8.42
CA PHE A 98 -3.46 -2.94 9.57
C PHE A 98 -4.70 -2.09 9.30
N GLY A 99 -4.92 -1.65 8.06
CA GLY A 99 -6.09 -0.83 7.70
C GLY A 99 -6.15 0.50 8.46
N GLN A 100 -5.01 0.98 8.95
CA GLN A 100 -4.93 2.26 9.63
C GLN A 100 -5.01 3.41 8.63
N PRO A 101 -5.64 4.52 8.98
CA PRO A 101 -5.60 5.71 8.14
C PRO A 101 -4.16 6.16 7.87
N ALA A 102 -3.93 6.70 6.67
CA ALA A 102 -2.63 7.29 6.34
C ALA A 102 -2.22 8.37 7.35
N LEU A 103 -0.98 8.35 7.76
CA LEU A 103 -0.40 9.45 8.53
C LEU A 103 -0.11 10.62 7.58
N ILE A 104 -0.53 11.82 7.95
CA ILE A 104 -0.34 13.04 7.17
C ILE A 104 0.57 13.98 7.95
N GLY A 105 1.58 14.52 7.26
CA GLY A 105 2.59 15.42 7.80
C GLY A 105 3.79 14.71 8.41
N ARG A 106 4.98 15.20 8.07
CA ARG A 106 6.27 14.60 8.45
C ARG A 106 6.44 14.41 9.97
N ALA A 107 5.92 15.30 10.79
CA ALA A 107 5.98 15.16 12.25
C ALA A 107 5.17 13.94 12.73
N ASN A 108 3.96 13.75 12.22
CA ASN A 108 3.14 12.58 12.55
C ASN A 108 3.79 11.26 12.08
N ILE A 109 4.40 11.26 10.89
CA ILE A 109 5.12 10.09 10.35
C ILE A 109 6.24 9.68 11.31
N VAL A 110 7.05 10.64 11.74
CA VAL A 110 8.17 10.37 12.65
C VAL A 110 7.66 9.97 14.03
N ASP A 111 6.74 10.71 14.63
CA ASP A 111 6.34 10.50 16.03
C ASP A 111 5.41 9.29 16.20
N LYS A 112 4.45 9.09 15.29
CA LYS A 112 3.42 8.04 15.42
C LYS A 112 3.75 6.73 14.69
N SER A 113 4.80 6.71 13.87
CA SER A 113 5.26 5.49 13.19
C SER A 113 6.70 5.18 13.57
N ALA A 114 7.68 5.95 13.09
CA ALA A 114 9.10 5.62 13.23
C ALA A 114 9.56 5.48 14.69
N LYS A 115 9.26 6.48 15.54
CA LYS A 115 9.61 6.46 16.97
C LYS A 115 8.85 5.38 17.75
N LEU A 116 7.58 5.17 17.40
CA LEU A 116 6.77 4.11 18.02
C LEU A 116 7.38 2.73 17.77
N PHE A 117 7.71 2.43 16.50
CA PHE A 117 8.36 1.17 16.14
C PHE A 117 9.75 1.04 16.79
N ALA A 118 10.53 2.12 16.81
CA ALA A 118 11.84 2.13 17.45
C ALA A 118 11.75 1.96 18.98
N SER A 119 10.70 2.44 19.63
CA SER A 119 10.49 2.20 21.07
C SER A 119 10.07 0.75 21.36
N ALA A 120 9.23 0.17 20.51
CA ALA A 120 8.83 -1.23 20.62
C ALA A 120 9.99 -2.19 20.30
N PHE A 121 10.90 -1.80 19.39
CA PHE A 121 12.07 -2.56 18.97
C PHE A 121 13.33 -1.69 19.04
N PRO A 122 13.96 -1.55 20.21
CA PRO A 122 15.11 -0.65 20.38
C PRO A 122 16.31 -0.98 19.48
N ASP A 123 16.49 -2.25 19.14
CA ASP A 123 17.51 -2.78 18.24
C ASP A 123 17.02 -2.92 16.77
N LEU A 124 15.89 -2.28 16.41
CA LEU A 124 15.35 -2.35 15.05
C LEU A 124 16.35 -1.81 14.04
N THR A 125 16.60 -2.60 13.01
CA THR A 125 17.40 -2.21 11.84
C THR A 125 16.65 -2.52 10.57
N GLY A 126 16.84 -1.68 9.55
CA GLY A 126 16.40 -1.91 8.18
C GLY A 126 17.60 -2.05 7.26
N GLU A 127 17.59 -3.07 6.44
CA GLU A 127 18.65 -3.37 5.47
C GLU A 127 18.05 -3.55 4.08
N HIS A 128 18.49 -2.73 3.10
CA HIS A 128 18.00 -2.83 1.72
C HIS A 128 18.44 -4.15 1.08
N GLN A 129 17.51 -4.80 0.41
CA GLN A 129 17.74 -6.01 -0.38
C GLN A 129 17.69 -5.69 -1.87
N LEU A 130 16.82 -4.77 -2.26
CA LEU A 130 16.67 -4.24 -3.62
C LEU A 130 16.29 -2.77 -3.53
N THR A 131 16.84 -1.95 -4.40
CA THR A 131 16.33 -0.59 -4.65
C THR A 131 16.23 -0.36 -6.14
N VAL A 132 15.06 0.06 -6.61
CA VAL A 132 14.78 0.46 -8.00
C VAL A 132 14.35 1.91 -7.98
N VAL A 133 15.07 2.79 -8.66
CA VAL A 133 14.73 4.21 -8.85
C VAL A 133 14.21 4.39 -10.27
N SER A 134 12.97 4.83 -10.41
CA SER A 134 12.33 5.07 -11.70
C SER A 134 11.58 6.41 -11.67
N GLY A 135 12.12 7.40 -12.32
CA GLY A 135 11.60 8.76 -12.21
C GLY A 135 11.61 9.24 -10.74
N ASN A 136 10.47 9.68 -10.23
CA ASN A 136 10.31 10.06 -8.83
C ASN A 136 9.86 8.92 -7.91
N ASP A 137 9.70 7.70 -8.42
CA ASP A 137 9.37 6.54 -7.62
C ASP A 137 10.63 5.77 -7.21
N ILE A 138 10.67 5.36 -5.96
CA ILE A 138 11.67 4.46 -5.40
C ILE A 138 10.95 3.24 -4.84
N LEU A 139 11.22 2.08 -5.42
CA LEU A 139 10.68 0.79 -5.02
C LEU A 139 11.79 0.02 -4.34
N SER A 140 11.60 -0.36 -3.09
CA SER A 140 12.65 -1.07 -2.36
C SER A 140 12.10 -2.25 -1.58
N VAL A 141 12.85 -3.33 -1.53
CA VAL A 141 12.66 -4.40 -0.56
C VAL A 141 13.67 -4.18 0.55
N ALA A 142 13.23 -4.15 1.79
CA ALA A 142 14.09 -4.08 2.95
C ALA A 142 13.83 -5.25 3.89
N LEU A 143 14.87 -5.74 4.55
CA LEU A 143 14.77 -6.67 5.68
C LEU A 143 14.73 -5.85 6.96
N LEU A 144 13.61 -5.95 7.69
CA LEU A 144 13.48 -5.39 9.04
C LEU A 144 13.78 -6.47 10.07
N LYS A 145 14.66 -6.16 11.04
CA LYS A 145 15.02 -7.05 12.15
C LYS A 145 15.03 -6.30 13.46
N GLY A 146 14.59 -6.95 14.51
CA GLY A 146 14.64 -6.39 15.87
C GLY A 146 14.07 -7.34 16.91
N THR A 147 14.16 -6.93 18.18
CA THR A 147 13.64 -7.66 19.33
C THR A 147 12.54 -6.83 20.01
N HIS A 148 11.36 -7.41 20.20
CA HIS A 148 10.22 -6.74 20.82
C HIS A 148 10.41 -6.54 22.31
N LYS A 149 10.82 -5.33 22.70
CA LYS A 149 11.18 -4.94 24.08
C LYS A 149 10.25 -3.89 24.70
N GLY A 150 9.51 -3.14 23.89
CA GLY A 150 8.57 -2.10 24.32
C GLY A 150 7.13 -2.43 23.96
N PRO A 151 6.13 -1.69 24.48
CA PRO A 151 4.74 -1.88 24.11
C PRO A 151 4.50 -1.51 22.64
N LEU A 152 3.59 -2.24 21.99
CA LEU A 152 3.21 -2.03 20.61
C LEU A 152 1.68 -2.02 20.48
N PRO A 153 1.07 -1.02 19.81
CA PRO A 153 -0.34 -1.08 19.47
C PRO A 153 -0.66 -2.30 18.60
N GLY A 154 -1.72 -3.01 18.93
CA GLY A 154 -2.19 -4.17 18.18
C GLY A 154 -3.69 -4.12 17.92
N PRO A 155 -4.23 -5.03 17.09
CA PRO A 155 -5.66 -5.04 16.71
C PRO A 155 -6.61 -5.24 17.89
N ALA A 156 -6.15 -5.93 18.94
CA ALA A 156 -6.94 -6.22 20.15
C ALA A 156 -6.51 -5.39 21.37
N GLY A 157 -5.78 -4.29 21.16
CA GLY A 157 -5.20 -3.46 22.20
C GLY A 157 -3.67 -3.53 22.22
N GLU A 158 -3.05 -3.04 23.28
CA GLU A 158 -1.60 -3.01 23.42
C GLU A 158 -1.00 -4.41 23.55
N ILE A 159 0.03 -4.71 22.78
CA ILE A 159 0.86 -5.92 22.90
C ILE A 159 2.02 -5.61 23.84
N ALA A 160 2.02 -6.24 24.99
CA ALA A 160 3.14 -6.14 25.93
C ALA A 160 4.43 -6.74 25.34
N PRO A 161 5.62 -6.31 25.78
CA PRO A 161 6.90 -6.83 25.32
C PRO A 161 6.97 -8.35 25.35
N THR A 162 7.21 -8.98 24.20
CA THR A 162 7.27 -10.45 24.08
C THR A 162 8.68 -11.00 24.19
N ASN A 163 9.70 -10.16 24.12
CA ASN A 163 11.12 -10.51 24.00
C ASN A 163 11.46 -11.40 22.79
N LYS A 164 10.55 -11.47 21.80
CA LYS A 164 10.76 -12.25 20.60
C LYS A 164 11.43 -11.41 19.52
N LYS A 165 12.22 -12.09 18.68
CA LYS A 165 12.81 -11.51 17.49
C LYS A 165 11.79 -11.46 16.37
N ILE A 166 11.91 -10.41 15.56
CA ILE A 166 11.29 -10.30 14.24
C ILE A 166 12.39 -10.26 13.17
N GLY A 167 12.05 -10.75 11.98
CA GLY A 167 12.89 -10.67 10.80
C GLY A 167 12.03 -10.99 9.59
N TYR A 168 11.66 -9.97 8.79
CA TYR A 168 10.78 -10.13 7.64
C TYR A 168 11.08 -9.10 6.56
N LEU A 169 10.71 -9.43 5.32
CA LEU A 169 10.84 -8.50 4.21
C LEU A 169 9.64 -7.55 4.17
N VAL A 170 9.93 -6.29 3.87
CA VAL A 170 8.93 -5.25 3.60
C VAL A 170 9.15 -4.67 2.22
N MET A 171 8.09 -4.50 1.47
CA MET A 171 8.08 -3.69 0.25
C MET A 171 7.81 -2.25 0.63
N HIS A 172 8.69 -1.35 0.20
CA HIS A 172 8.61 0.08 0.45
C HIS A 172 8.52 0.83 -0.88
N HIS A 173 7.40 1.46 -1.14
CA HIS A 173 7.18 2.31 -2.31
C HIS A 173 7.16 3.76 -1.86
N ILE A 174 8.09 4.54 -2.36
CA ILE A 174 8.23 5.96 -2.12
C ILE A 174 7.95 6.71 -3.41
N THR A 175 7.17 7.77 -3.32
CA THR A 175 7.06 8.81 -4.36
C THR A 175 7.67 10.09 -3.82
N LEU A 176 8.67 10.61 -4.52
CA LEU A 176 9.34 11.86 -4.17
C LEU A 176 8.53 13.08 -4.65
N THR A 177 8.84 14.24 -4.10
CA THR A 177 8.36 15.53 -4.59
C THR A 177 8.75 15.75 -6.07
N ALA A 178 8.10 16.68 -6.76
CA ALA A 178 8.34 16.93 -8.17
C ALA A 178 9.80 17.27 -8.49
N ASP A 179 10.51 17.91 -7.57
CA ASP A 179 11.95 18.19 -7.66
C ASP A 179 12.84 17.00 -7.26
N GLY A 180 12.27 15.92 -6.76
CA GLY A 180 12.97 14.70 -6.36
C GLY A 180 13.79 14.83 -5.07
N ARG A 181 13.55 15.85 -4.24
CA ARG A 181 14.42 16.20 -3.08
C ARG A 181 13.84 15.82 -1.73
N ALA A 182 12.59 15.40 -1.66
CA ALA A 182 11.95 14.94 -0.43
C ALA A 182 10.93 13.84 -0.72
N VAL A 183 10.62 13.04 0.29
CA VAL A 183 9.55 12.04 0.25
C VAL A 183 8.22 12.77 0.35
N ALA A 184 7.39 12.66 -0.69
CA ALA A 184 6.01 13.16 -0.71
C ALA A 184 5.01 12.12 -0.21
N ARG A 185 5.27 10.84 -0.53
CA ARG A 185 4.45 9.71 -0.10
C ARG A 185 5.31 8.48 0.11
N GLU A 186 4.98 7.71 1.13
CA GLU A 186 5.53 6.37 1.31
C GLU A 186 4.42 5.35 1.60
N ARG A 187 4.64 4.12 1.17
CA ARG A 187 3.78 2.97 1.45
C ARG A 187 4.63 1.80 1.89
N PHE A 188 4.25 1.19 3.00
CA PHE A 188 4.84 -0.06 3.48
C PHE A 188 3.84 -1.19 3.30
N ILE A 189 4.30 -2.29 2.69
CA ILE A 189 3.50 -3.51 2.49
C ILE A 189 4.35 -4.69 2.92
N TYR A 190 3.87 -5.40 3.93
CA TYR A 190 4.47 -6.62 4.46
C TYR A 190 3.35 -7.55 4.93
N ASP A 191 3.65 -8.80 5.25
CA ASP A 191 2.65 -9.70 5.81
C ASP A 191 2.50 -9.50 7.33
N GLY A 192 1.44 -8.82 7.72
CA GLY A 192 1.09 -8.64 9.13
C GLY A 192 0.86 -9.96 9.87
N GLY A 193 0.43 -11.02 9.17
CA GLY A 193 0.27 -12.37 9.72
C GLY A 193 1.60 -12.96 10.17
N THR A 194 2.63 -12.86 9.35
CA THR A 194 4.02 -13.23 9.68
C THR A 194 4.55 -12.41 10.85
N PHE A 195 4.37 -11.10 10.83
CA PHE A 195 4.78 -10.22 11.92
C PHE A 195 4.14 -10.63 13.25
N MET A 196 2.81 -10.79 13.29
CA MET A 196 2.07 -11.20 14.50
C MET A 196 2.46 -12.60 14.96
N SER A 197 2.72 -13.52 14.05
CA SER A 197 3.17 -14.88 14.38
C SER A 197 4.58 -14.90 14.98
N GLN A 198 5.53 -14.13 14.43
CA GLN A 198 6.87 -13.99 14.99
C GLN A 198 6.85 -13.39 16.39
N LEU A 199 5.91 -12.49 16.69
CA LEU A 199 5.65 -12.00 18.05
C LEU A 199 4.93 -13.01 18.95
N GLY A 200 4.46 -14.15 18.39
CA GLY A 200 3.69 -15.17 19.13
C GLY A 200 2.25 -14.75 19.42
N GLN A 201 1.73 -13.78 18.71
CA GLN A 201 0.35 -13.29 18.83
C GLN A 201 -0.61 -14.02 17.90
N SER A 202 -0.12 -14.76 16.91
CA SER A 202 -0.91 -15.58 15.99
C SER A 202 -0.39 -17.02 15.97
N PRO A 203 -1.26 -18.05 16.01
CA PRO A 203 -0.88 -19.45 15.82
C PRO A 203 -0.74 -19.85 14.34
N ALA A 204 -1.07 -18.95 13.40
CA ALA A 204 -1.05 -19.26 11.99
C ALA A 204 0.36 -19.61 11.51
N PRO A 205 0.52 -20.61 10.62
CA PRO A 205 1.79 -20.88 9.98
C PRO A 205 2.29 -19.62 9.25
N SER A 206 3.55 -19.27 9.47
CA SER A 206 4.16 -18.08 8.90
C SER A 206 5.63 -18.30 8.58
N ARG A 207 6.23 -17.35 7.90
CA ARG A 207 7.69 -17.36 7.65
C ARG A 207 8.44 -17.31 8.99
N LYS A 208 9.53 -18.08 9.04
CA LYS A 208 10.48 -17.99 10.14
C LYS A 208 11.15 -16.62 10.15
N VAL A 209 11.67 -16.24 11.31
CA VAL A 209 12.50 -15.04 11.44
C VAL A 209 13.67 -15.12 10.47
N LEU A 210 13.80 -14.12 9.61
CA LEU A 210 14.94 -13.99 8.69
C LEU A 210 16.08 -13.31 9.42
N GLU A 211 17.16 -14.03 9.67
CA GLU A 211 18.36 -13.49 10.31
C GLU A 211 19.28 -12.82 9.27
N GLN A 212 19.22 -13.22 8.01
CA GLN A 212 20.05 -12.72 6.92
C GLN A 212 19.19 -12.32 5.72
N GLY A 213 19.60 -11.25 5.04
CA GLY A 213 19.00 -10.80 3.80
C GLY A 213 19.53 -11.53 2.56
N TRP A 214 19.24 -10.97 1.42
CA TRP A 214 19.70 -11.49 0.14
C TRP A 214 21.23 -11.38 0.03
N ALA A 215 21.83 -12.34 -0.68
CA ALA A 215 23.28 -12.30 -0.92
C ALA A 215 23.68 -11.11 -1.81
N GLU A 216 22.90 -10.85 -2.87
CA GLU A 216 23.04 -9.68 -3.74
C GLU A 216 22.00 -8.62 -3.34
N LYS A 217 22.43 -7.36 -3.24
CA LYS A 217 21.60 -6.23 -2.83
C LYS A 217 21.66 -5.12 -3.90
N PRO A 218 21.06 -5.36 -5.07
CA PRO A 218 21.18 -4.42 -6.19
C PRO A 218 20.48 -3.09 -5.89
N SER A 219 21.13 -2.01 -6.32
CA SER A 219 20.59 -0.66 -6.34
C SER A 219 20.61 -0.18 -7.78
N LEU A 220 19.46 -0.11 -8.41
CA LEU A 220 19.28 0.03 -9.84
C LEU A 220 18.53 1.32 -10.17
N VAL A 221 18.90 1.93 -11.29
CA VAL A 221 18.19 3.07 -11.86
C VAL A 221 17.57 2.65 -13.18
N SER A 222 16.31 2.93 -13.36
CA SER A 222 15.61 2.68 -14.62
C SER A 222 16.22 3.55 -15.71
N SER A 223 16.61 2.93 -16.82
CA SER A 223 17.18 3.58 -18.00
C SER A 223 16.15 3.81 -19.10
N GLY A 224 14.97 3.19 -19.00
CA GLY A 224 13.96 3.17 -20.06
C GLY A 224 14.41 2.40 -21.30
N SER A 225 15.41 1.52 -21.17
CA SER A 225 15.98 0.73 -22.28
C SER A 225 14.96 -0.22 -22.90
N ASP A 226 15.23 -0.70 -24.10
CA ASP A 226 14.38 -1.67 -24.77
C ASP A 226 14.38 -3.02 -24.05
N ALA A 227 15.47 -3.39 -23.38
CA ALA A 227 15.53 -4.56 -22.52
C ALA A 227 14.56 -4.44 -21.32
N GLU A 228 14.52 -3.29 -20.65
CA GLU A 228 13.57 -3.03 -19.56
C GLU A 228 12.12 -3.05 -20.04
N LYS A 229 11.83 -2.46 -21.21
CA LYS A 229 10.49 -2.51 -21.84
C LYS A 229 10.10 -3.95 -22.17
N ALA A 230 11.04 -4.75 -22.69
CA ALA A 230 10.82 -6.17 -22.98
C ALA A 230 10.53 -6.97 -21.70
N ASN A 231 11.21 -6.66 -20.59
CA ASN A 231 10.96 -7.28 -19.30
C ASN A 231 9.57 -6.94 -18.75
N VAL A 232 9.10 -5.70 -18.89
CA VAL A 232 7.73 -5.30 -18.56
C VAL A 232 6.71 -6.05 -19.42
N ALA A 233 6.98 -6.19 -20.74
CA ALA A 233 6.11 -6.94 -21.65
C ALA A 233 6.04 -8.44 -21.30
N ALA A 234 7.18 -9.04 -20.92
CA ALA A 234 7.23 -10.44 -20.47
C ALA A 234 6.41 -10.66 -19.20
N LEU A 235 6.49 -9.75 -18.23
CA LEU A 235 5.64 -9.77 -17.03
C LEU A 235 4.15 -9.58 -17.39
N GLY A 236 3.83 -8.70 -18.34
CA GLY A 236 2.47 -8.52 -18.86
C GLY A 236 1.91 -9.81 -19.47
N ALA A 237 2.73 -10.53 -20.25
CA ALA A 237 2.36 -11.84 -20.82
C ALA A 237 2.10 -12.89 -19.72
N TRP A 238 2.94 -12.91 -18.67
CA TRP A 238 2.76 -13.77 -17.50
C TRP A 238 1.45 -13.46 -16.76
N THR A 239 1.14 -12.18 -16.52
CA THR A 239 -0.12 -11.74 -15.91
C THR A 239 -1.32 -12.09 -16.77
N ALA A 240 -1.20 -11.99 -18.11
CA ALA A 240 -2.27 -12.38 -19.02
C ALA A 240 -2.54 -13.89 -18.99
N ALA A 241 -1.49 -14.74 -18.89
CA ALA A 241 -1.63 -16.18 -18.73
C ALA A 241 -2.27 -16.54 -17.37
N LEU A 242 -1.91 -15.82 -16.30
CA LEU A 242 -2.53 -15.96 -14.99
C LEU A 242 -4.04 -15.67 -15.04
N ASN A 243 -4.44 -14.56 -15.69
CA ASN A 243 -5.84 -14.19 -15.86
C ASN A 243 -6.64 -15.13 -16.78
N LYS A 244 -5.98 -15.89 -17.64
CA LYS A 244 -6.58 -16.95 -18.46
C LYS A 244 -6.66 -18.29 -17.71
N HIS A 245 -6.12 -18.37 -16.50
CA HIS A 245 -5.98 -19.60 -15.73
C HIS A 245 -5.26 -20.71 -16.53
N ASP A 246 -4.21 -20.32 -17.26
CA ASP A 246 -3.45 -21.22 -18.12
C ASP A 246 -2.10 -21.59 -17.48
N PRO A 247 -2.01 -22.69 -16.70
CA PRO A 247 -0.79 -23.09 -16.04
C PRO A 247 0.31 -23.54 -17.03
N ALA A 248 -0.05 -24.01 -18.22
CA ALA A 248 0.91 -24.39 -19.24
C ALA A 248 1.61 -23.16 -19.84
N ALA A 249 0.83 -22.12 -20.20
CA ALA A 249 1.36 -20.84 -20.66
C ALA A 249 2.22 -20.17 -19.58
N LEU A 250 1.79 -20.19 -18.31
CA LEU A 250 2.61 -19.70 -17.19
C LEU A 250 3.94 -20.44 -17.11
N GLY A 251 3.91 -21.78 -17.20
CA GLY A 251 5.12 -22.62 -17.20
C GLY A 251 6.08 -22.32 -18.35
N ALA A 252 5.57 -21.97 -19.54
CA ALA A 252 6.41 -21.59 -20.68
C ALA A 252 7.15 -20.26 -20.46
N LEU A 253 6.57 -19.35 -19.69
CA LEU A 253 7.12 -18.02 -19.36
C LEU A 253 8.07 -18.03 -18.15
N GLN A 254 8.32 -19.19 -17.55
CA GLN A 254 9.16 -19.36 -16.36
C GLN A 254 10.43 -20.12 -16.67
N THR A 255 11.50 -19.88 -15.89
CA THR A 255 12.68 -20.75 -15.89
C THR A 255 12.37 -22.04 -15.13
N ASP A 256 13.15 -23.10 -15.37
CA ASP A 256 12.89 -24.40 -14.71
C ASP A 256 13.21 -24.35 -13.20
N ASP A 257 14.14 -23.47 -12.82
CA ASP A 257 14.58 -23.20 -11.44
C ASP A 257 13.87 -22.02 -10.78
N ILE A 258 12.69 -21.62 -11.28
CA ILE A 258 11.92 -20.50 -10.69
C ILE A 258 11.75 -20.66 -9.18
N VAL A 259 11.86 -19.54 -8.47
CA VAL A 259 11.52 -19.42 -7.05
C VAL A 259 10.35 -18.45 -6.88
N PHE A 260 9.26 -18.91 -6.32
CA PHE A 260 8.10 -18.10 -5.97
C PHE A 260 8.03 -17.93 -4.45
N SER A 261 8.34 -16.73 -3.99
CA SER A 261 8.44 -16.32 -2.59
C SER A 261 7.24 -15.44 -2.22
N ASP A 262 6.11 -16.05 -1.92
CA ASP A 262 4.95 -15.35 -1.36
C ASP A 262 5.20 -15.07 0.12
N GLN A 263 5.23 -13.78 0.52
CA GLN A 263 5.57 -13.37 1.88
C GLN A 263 4.49 -13.75 2.91
N THR A 264 3.28 -14.09 2.46
CA THR A 264 2.21 -14.61 3.32
C THR A 264 2.32 -16.12 3.56
N SER A 265 3.16 -16.82 2.80
CA SER A 265 3.35 -18.27 2.87
C SER A 265 4.55 -18.64 3.74
N PRO A 266 4.51 -19.77 4.48
CA PRO A 266 5.59 -20.17 5.38
C PRO A 266 6.92 -20.50 4.69
N ALA A 267 6.89 -20.87 3.41
CA ALA A 267 8.05 -21.27 2.63
C ALA A 267 7.90 -20.88 1.16
N ASP A 268 9.03 -20.76 0.49
CA ASP A 268 9.10 -20.57 -0.95
C ASP A 268 8.71 -21.84 -1.71
N LYS A 269 8.15 -21.66 -2.91
CA LYS A 269 7.95 -22.73 -3.87
C LYS A 269 9.09 -22.70 -4.88
N VAL A 270 9.78 -23.83 -5.02
CA VAL A 270 11.00 -23.92 -5.82
C VAL A 270 10.81 -24.89 -6.99
N GLY A 271 11.13 -24.41 -8.17
CA GLY A 271 11.02 -25.16 -9.42
C GLY A 271 9.64 -25.07 -10.07
N LYS A 272 9.68 -25.11 -11.40
CA LYS A 272 8.51 -24.91 -12.27
C LYS A 272 7.32 -25.79 -11.90
N LYS A 273 7.56 -27.09 -11.60
CA LYS A 273 6.48 -28.05 -11.28
C LYS A 273 5.72 -27.66 -10.01
N GLU A 274 6.45 -27.24 -8.96
CA GLU A 274 5.83 -26.85 -7.69
C GLU A 274 5.06 -25.54 -7.82
N VAL A 275 5.64 -24.56 -8.52
CA VAL A 275 4.99 -23.28 -8.81
C VAL A 275 3.74 -23.49 -9.66
N GLN A 276 3.81 -24.33 -10.71
CA GLN A 276 2.67 -24.65 -11.55
C GLN A 276 1.53 -25.31 -10.75
N LYS A 277 1.86 -26.31 -9.93
CA LYS A 277 0.89 -26.96 -9.03
C LYS A 277 0.19 -25.96 -8.11
N SER A 278 0.94 -24.98 -7.59
CA SER A 278 0.35 -23.95 -6.73
C SER A 278 -0.62 -23.01 -7.48
N HIS A 279 -0.34 -22.70 -8.75
CA HIS A 279 -1.28 -21.96 -9.60
C HIS A 279 -2.54 -22.76 -9.88
N GLU A 280 -2.41 -24.08 -10.18
CA GLU A 280 -3.56 -24.95 -10.39
C GLU A 280 -4.47 -25.04 -9.15
N GLU A 281 -3.88 -25.12 -7.95
CA GLU A 281 -4.65 -25.07 -6.69
C GLU A 281 -5.37 -23.72 -6.53
N MET A 282 -4.68 -22.62 -6.82
CA MET A 282 -5.23 -21.26 -6.72
C MET A 282 -6.40 -21.07 -7.70
N PHE A 283 -6.29 -21.55 -8.96
CA PHE A 283 -7.36 -21.46 -9.95
C PHE A 283 -8.58 -22.31 -9.58
N LYS A 284 -8.37 -23.46 -8.92
CA LYS A 284 -9.46 -24.27 -8.38
C LYS A 284 -10.14 -23.60 -7.19
N ALA A 285 -9.35 -22.94 -6.35
CA ALA A 285 -9.87 -22.24 -5.17
C ALA A 285 -10.60 -20.94 -5.52
N PHE A 286 -10.14 -20.24 -6.57
CA PHE A 286 -10.66 -18.96 -7.06
C PHE A 286 -10.85 -19.03 -8.59
N PRO A 287 -11.94 -19.65 -9.09
CA PRO A 287 -12.13 -19.84 -10.54
C PRO A 287 -12.43 -18.53 -11.30
N ASP A 288 -12.76 -17.47 -10.61
CA ASP A 288 -12.95 -16.11 -11.13
C ASP A 288 -11.77 -15.16 -10.79
N LEU A 289 -10.60 -15.74 -10.46
CA LEU A 289 -9.41 -14.96 -10.13
C LEU A 289 -9.07 -13.96 -11.24
N LYS A 290 -8.89 -12.73 -10.83
CA LYS A 290 -8.46 -11.63 -11.70
C LYS A 290 -7.33 -10.84 -11.05
N VAL A 291 -6.30 -10.56 -11.83
CA VAL A 291 -5.17 -9.70 -11.47
C VAL A 291 -5.21 -8.45 -12.34
N GLU A 292 -5.32 -7.30 -11.71
CA GLU A 292 -5.26 -5.98 -12.35
C GLU A 292 -3.97 -5.30 -11.95
N GLN A 293 -3.09 -5.07 -12.94
CA GLN A 293 -1.84 -4.35 -12.71
C GLN A 293 -2.09 -2.86 -12.83
N THR A 294 -1.68 -2.08 -11.80
CA THR A 294 -1.84 -0.62 -11.75
C THR A 294 -0.53 0.14 -11.96
N GLY A 295 0.61 -0.54 -11.83
CA GLY A 295 1.93 0.04 -12.05
C GLY A 295 2.98 -1.01 -12.36
N ALA A 296 4.02 -0.59 -13.09
CA ALA A 296 5.21 -1.39 -13.35
C ALA A 296 6.44 -0.49 -13.50
N TRP A 297 7.52 -0.84 -12.83
CA TRP A 297 8.80 -0.13 -12.82
C TRP A 297 9.92 -1.13 -13.09
N ALA A 298 10.67 -0.93 -14.16
CA ALA A 298 11.76 -1.82 -14.54
C ALA A 298 13.12 -1.14 -14.37
N ALA A 299 14.09 -1.91 -13.90
CA ALA A 299 15.49 -1.51 -13.90
C ALA A 299 16.36 -2.78 -14.04
N GLY A 300 17.15 -2.84 -15.10
CA GLY A 300 17.92 -4.03 -15.45
C GLY A 300 17.01 -5.27 -15.59
N ASP A 301 17.38 -6.34 -14.90
CA ASP A 301 16.62 -7.61 -14.92
C ASP A 301 15.43 -7.65 -13.95
N TYR A 302 15.13 -6.56 -13.25
CA TYR A 302 14.06 -6.50 -12.28
C TYR A 302 12.89 -5.67 -12.79
N VAL A 303 11.67 -6.18 -12.52
CA VAL A 303 10.42 -5.45 -12.67
C VAL A 303 9.70 -5.49 -11.33
N VAL A 304 9.38 -4.33 -10.79
CA VAL A 304 8.45 -4.22 -9.68
C VAL A 304 7.10 -3.87 -10.24
N SER A 305 6.06 -4.61 -9.88
CA SER A 305 4.69 -4.31 -10.26
C SER A 305 3.80 -4.14 -9.05
N ALA A 306 2.79 -3.31 -9.19
CA ALA A 306 1.74 -3.12 -8.21
C ALA A 306 0.38 -3.38 -8.86
N GLY A 307 -0.58 -3.80 -8.05
CA GLY A 307 -1.92 -4.05 -8.57
C GLY A 307 -2.87 -4.58 -7.51
N ARG A 308 -3.94 -5.18 -7.99
CA ARG A 308 -4.98 -5.79 -7.18
C ARG A 308 -5.28 -7.19 -7.71
N PHE A 309 -5.40 -8.12 -6.82
CA PHE A 309 -5.93 -9.44 -7.11
C PHE A 309 -7.33 -9.57 -6.47
N SER A 310 -8.26 -10.17 -7.20
CA SER A 310 -9.63 -10.39 -6.72
C SER A 310 -10.13 -11.75 -7.17
N GLY A 311 -11.11 -12.29 -6.44
CA GLY A 311 -11.76 -13.57 -6.77
C GLY A 311 -12.65 -14.05 -5.64
N THR A 312 -13.44 -15.12 -5.91
CA THR A 312 -14.35 -15.74 -4.95
C THR A 312 -13.83 -17.12 -4.56
N ASN A 313 -13.63 -17.35 -3.27
CA ASN A 313 -13.12 -18.63 -2.76
C ASN A 313 -14.22 -19.70 -2.76
N THR A 314 -14.37 -20.40 -3.88
CA THR A 314 -15.36 -21.47 -4.07
C THR A 314 -14.78 -22.88 -3.98
N GLY A 315 -13.45 -23.00 -3.90
CA GLY A 315 -12.73 -24.27 -3.76
C GLY A 315 -11.78 -24.30 -2.57
N ASP A 316 -11.34 -25.50 -2.18
CA ASP A 316 -10.32 -25.72 -1.17
C ASP A 316 -8.92 -25.43 -1.75
N MET A 317 -7.99 -24.98 -0.89
CA MET A 317 -6.57 -24.81 -1.19
C MET A 317 -5.75 -25.58 -0.15
N PRO A 318 -5.51 -26.90 -0.36
CA PRO A 318 -4.91 -27.78 0.63
C PRO A 318 -3.50 -27.38 1.06
N SER A 319 -2.70 -26.84 0.13
CA SER A 319 -1.30 -26.44 0.38
C SER A 319 -1.17 -25.41 1.52
N VAL A 320 -2.20 -24.57 1.71
CA VAL A 320 -2.27 -23.56 2.78
C VAL A 320 -3.40 -23.83 3.79
N LYS A 321 -4.01 -25.03 3.72
CA LYS A 321 -5.11 -25.47 4.60
C LYS A 321 -6.35 -24.58 4.55
N LEU A 322 -6.55 -23.84 3.45
CA LEU A 322 -7.73 -23.02 3.23
C LEU A 322 -8.88 -23.88 2.75
N LYS A 323 -10.00 -23.86 3.49
CA LYS A 323 -11.28 -24.44 3.06
C LYS A 323 -12.10 -23.41 2.31
N LYS A 324 -12.93 -23.87 1.37
CA LYS A 324 -13.86 -23.01 0.65
C LYS A 324 -14.73 -22.22 1.63
N THR A 325 -14.83 -20.92 1.42
CA THR A 325 -15.62 -20.00 2.27
C THR A 325 -16.84 -19.43 1.54
N GLY A 326 -16.85 -19.48 0.22
CA GLY A 326 -17.84 -18.82 -0.63
C GLY A 326 -17.72 -17.29 -0.65
N LYS A 327 -16.66 -16.72 -0.06
CA LYS A 327 -16.48 -15.28 0.07
C LYS A 327 -15.57 -14.71 -1.01
N ALA A 328 -15.88 -13.49 -1.43
CA ALA A 328 -15.05 -12.73 -2.34
C ALA A 328 -13.90 -12.04 -1.58
N VAL A 329 -12.77 -11.90 -2.25
CA VAL A 329 -11.60 -11.18 -1.79
C VAL A 329 -11.16 -10.16 -2.83
N SER A 330 -10.57 -9.06 -2.36
CA SER A 330 -9.92 -8.06 -3.21
C SER A 330 -8.80 -7.42 -2.41
N VAL A 331 -7.54 -7.75 -2.74
CA VAL A 331 -6.36 -7.29 -2.00
C VAL A 331 -5.34 -6.67 -2.93
N GLU A 332 -4.65 -5.66 -2.43
CA GLU A 332 -3.53 -5.07 -3.12
C GLU A 332 -2.30 -5.96 -3.02
N TYR A 333 -1.45 -5.89 -4.05
CA TYR A 333 -0.15 -6.56 -4.04
C TYR A 333 0.93 -5.65 -4.61
N TYR A 334 2.16 -5.93 -4.18
CA TYR A 334 3.38 -5.62 -4.90
C TYR A 334 4.11 -6.92 -5.21
N MET A 335 4.70 -6.95 -6.39
CA MET A 335 5.45 -8.12 -6.84
C MET A 335 6.78 -7.66 -7.43
N VAL A 336 7.86 -8.14 -6.86
CA VAL A 336 9.19 -8.01 -7.44
C VAL A 336 9.48 -9.25 -8.26
N THR A 337 9.82 -9.05 -9.52
CA THR A 337 10.12 -10.13 -10.47
C THR A 337 11.54 -9.94 -11.00
N LYS A 338 12.39 -10.96 -10.84
CA LYS A 338 13.67 -11.04 -11.56
C LYS A 338 13.48 -11.90 -12.80
N LEU A 339 13.92 -11.37 -13.94
CA LEU A 339 13.87 -12.09 -15.21
C LEU A 339 15.26 -12.61 -15.60
N ALA A 340 15.30 -13.68 -16.36
CA ALA A 340 16.51 -14.22 -16.97
C ALA A 340 16.16 -14.70 -18.37
N GLY A 341 16.80 -14.15 -19.40
CA GLY A 341 16.52 -14.51 -20.79
C GLY A 341 15.05 -14.31 -21.19
N GLY A 342 14.41 -13.24 -20.71
CA GLY A 342 13.00 -12.93 -20.96
C GLY A 342 12.00 -13.85 -20.24
N LYS A 343 12.45 -14.70 -19.31
CA LYS A 343 11.61 -15.58 -18.51
C LYS A 343 11.66 -15.19 -17.03
N VAL A 344 10.56 -15.41 -16.33
CA VAL A 344 10.44 -15.19 -14.89
C VAL A 344 11.28 -16.22 -14.15
N LYS A 345 12.26 -15.74 -13.38
CA LYS A 345 13.17 -16.57 -12.58
C LYS A 345 12.88 -16.49 -11.08
N ASN A 346 12.64 -15.31 -10.55
CA ASN A 346 12.28 -15.15 -9.14
C ASN A 346 11.07 -14.23 -9.03
N ILE A 347 10.19 -14.54 -8.12
CA ILE A 347 9.07 -13.69 -7.70
C ILE A 347 9.12 -13.53 -6.18
N TRP A 348 9.01 -12.29 -5.72
CA TRP A 348 8.72 -11.96 -4.32
C TRP A 348 7.38 -11.22 -4.31
N LEU A 349 6.37 -11.87 -3.75
CA LEU A 349 5.01 -11.33 -3.67
C LEU A 349 4.75 -10.79 -2.27
N PHE A 350 4.34 -9.53 -2.20
CA PHE A 350 3.95 -8.83 -0.99
C PHE A 350 2.46 -8.50 -1.07
N SER A 351 1.70 -8.96 -0.11
CA SER A 351 0.26 -8.66 0.01
C SER A 351 -0.16 -8.66 1.47
N ASN A 352 -1.35 -8.15 1.74
CA ASN A 352 -1.90 -8.08 3.09
C ASN A 352 -2.64 -9.39 3.43
N GLY A 353 -1.94 -10.35 4.05
CA GLY A 353 -2.49 -11.62 4.47
C GLY A 353 -3.60 -11.49 5.53
N ILE A 354 -3.51 -10.49 6.41
CA ILE A 354 -4.56 -10.21 7.41
C ILE A 354 -5.85 -9.74 6.72
N ALA A 355 -5.75 -8.82 5.76
CA ALA A 355 -6.91 -8.35 5.00
C ALA A 355 -7.55 -9.48 4.19
N PHE A 356 -6.72 -10.32 3.55
CA PHE A 356 -7.17 -11.52 2.84
C PHE A 356 -7.92 -12.47 3.76
N ALA A 357 -7.34 -12.84 4.90
CA ALA A 357 -7.95 -13.73 5.87
C ALA A 357 -9.23 -13.13 6.50
N GLY A 358 -9.24 -11.82 6.72
CA GLY A 358 -10.40 -11.08 7.21
C GLY A 358 -11.58 -11.11 6.22
N GLN A 359 -11.33 -10.87 4.95
CA GLN A 359 -12.35 -10.94 3.89
C GLN A 359 -12.91 -12.36 3.73
N LEU A 360 -12.07 -13.38 3.88
CA LEU A 360 -12.51 -14.78 3.92
C LEU A 360 -13.21 -15.17 5.23
N GLY A 361 -13.10 -14.36 6.30
CA GLY A 361 -13.66 -14.65 7.62
C GLY A 361 -12.97 -15.80 8.35
N ILE A 362 -11.69 -16.00 8.09
CA ILE A 362 -10.86 -17.08 8.68
C ILE A 362 -9.82 -16.54 9.68
N LEU A 363 -9.89 -15.25 10.02
CA LEU A 363 -9.01 -14.72 11.08
C LEU A 363 -9.28 -15.48 12.38
N PRO A 364 -8.24 -15.96 13.07
CA PRO A 364 -8.43 -16.51 14.41
C PRO A 364 -8.97 -15.40 15.33
N PRO A 365 -9.80 -15.76 16.33
CA PRO A 365 -10.22 -14.79 17.33
C PRO A 365 -9.00 -14.15 17.99
N PRO A 366 -9.02 -12.85 18.31
CA PRO A 366 -7.94 -12.20 19.02
C PRO A 366 -7.64 -12.98 20.30
N LYS A 367 -6.36 -13.29 20.58
CA LYS A 367 -5.99 -13.79 21.91
C LYS A 367 -6.41 -12.74 22.91
N ALA A 368 -7.25 -13.13 23.87
CA ALA A 368 -7.57 -12.27 25.00
C ALA A 368 -6.24 -11.84 25.64
N GLY A 369 -5.97 -10.53 25.63
CA GLY A 369 -4.84 -9.98 26.36
C GLY A 369 -4.93 -10.37 27.82
N PRO A 370 -3.82 -10.40 28.60
CA PRO A 370 -3.88 -10.64 30.02
C PRO A 370 -4.92 -9.69 30.61
N ALA A 371 -5.89 -10.24 31.32
CA ALA A 371 -6.94 -9.46 31.97
C ALA A 371 -6.28 -8.31 32.73
N LYS A 372 -6.66 -7.07 32.39
CA LYS A 372 -6.22 -5.90 33.15
C LYS A 372 -6.46 -6.20 34.62
N PRO A 373 -5.46 -6.14 35.52
CA PRO A 373 -5.70 -6.37 36.92
C PRO A 373 -6.88 -5.50 37.35
N ALA A 374 -7.92 -6.12 37.91
CA ALA A 374 -9.04 -5.39 38.45
C ALA A 374 -8.47 -4.30 39.37
N ALA A 375 -8.81 -3.04 39.08
CA ALA A 375 -8.44 -1.96 39.95
C ALA A 375 -8.90 -2.34 41.35
N LYS A 376 -7.95 -2.51 42.30
CA LYS A 376 -8.29 -2.69 43.68
C LYS A 376 -9.02 -1.43 44.09
N ASP A 377 -10.31 -1.57 44.38
CA ASP A 377 -11.09 -0.50 44.99
C ASP A 377 -10.34 0.07 46.16
N PRO A 378 -10.13 1.39 46.25
CA PRO A 378 -9.56 1.95 47.46
C PRO A 378 -10.54 1.67 48.59
N LYS A 379 -10.07 0.91 49.56
CA LYS A 379 -10.70 0.51 50.82
C LYS A 379 -11.63 1.61 51.30
N ALA A 380 -12.94 1.29 51.38
CA ALA A 380 -13.93 2.14 51.99
C ALA A 380 -13.49 2.44 53.45
N ALA A 381 -13.10 3.69 53.71
CA ALA A 381 -12.89 4.17 55.01
C ALA A 381 -14.26 4.27 55.69
N ALA A 382 -14.39 3.61 56.81
CA ALA A 382 -15.59 3.60 57.62
C ALA A 382 -15.92 5.06 58.08
N THR A 383 -17.12 5.54 57.69
CA THR A 383 -17.69 6.77 58.21
C THR A 383 -18.42 6.46 59.53
N PRO A 384 -18.18 7.22 60.61
CA PRO A 384 -18.96 7.08 61.84
C PRO A 384 -20.37 7.63 61.65
N ALA A 385 -21.36 6.97 62.24
CA ALA A 385 -22.77 7.34 62.24
C ALA A 385 -22.99 8.71 62.92
N ALA A 386 -23.79 9.58 62.29
CA ALA A 386 -24.37 10.76 62.89
C ALA A 386 -25.91 10.65 62.98
N PRO A 387 -26.59 11.22 64.03
CA PRO A 387 -27.99 10.98 64.31
C PRO A 387 -28.97 11.80 63.48
N ALA A 388 -30.13 11.25 63.30
CA ALA A 388 -31.26 11.80 62.60
C ALA A 388 -31.83 13.09 63.25
N LYS A 389 -32.30 14.03 62.43
CA LYS A 389 -33.58 14.79 62.64
C LYS A 389 -34.00 15.59 61.41
N ASP A 390 -35.23 15.33 61.06
CA ASP A 390 -36.33 16.07 60.42
C ASP A 390 -36.09 17.41 59.66
N ALA A 391 -36.54 17.49 58.44
CA ALA A 391 -37.58 18.42 57.94
C ALA A 391 -37.71 18.40 56.40
N LYS A 392 -38.97 18.48 55.94
CA LYS A 392 -39.57 18.49 54.60
C LYS A 392 -39.67 19.93 54.07
N PRO A 393 -40.23 20.19 52.85
CA PRO A 393 -39.63 20.16 51.49
C PRO A 393 -39.59 21.56 50.84
N GLY A 394 -38.84 21.70 49.75
CA GLY A 394 -38.93 22.95 48.97
C GLY A 394 -38.14 22.90 47.65
N ALA A 395 -38.92 22.97 46.57
CA ALA A 395 -38.65 23.56 45.27
C ALA A 395 -37.38 23.21 44.47
N THR A 396 -37.62 22.56 43.36
CA THR A 396 -36.74 22.40 42.21
C THR A 396 -36.45 23.74 41.51
N PRO A 397 -35.24 24.03 41.12
CA PRO A 397 -34.96 24.95 39.99
C PRO A 397 -34.45 24.21 38.77
N ALA A 398 -34.94 24.72 37.64
CA ALA A 398 -34.77 24.20 36.28
C ALA A 398 -33.32 24.21 35.78
N THR A 399 -33.00 23.19 34.93
CA THR A 399 -31.80 23.03 34.13
C THR A 399 -31.74 24.08 33.01
N PRO A 400 -30.63 24.77 32.81
CA PRO A 400 -30.48 25.63 31.62
C PRO A 400 -30.18 24.81 30.38
N ALA A 401 -30.88 25.11 29.28
CA ALA A 401 -30.71 24.54 27.95
C ALA A 401 -29.37 24.91 27.31
N THR A 402 -28.74 23.97 26.71
CA THR A 402 -27.56 24.12 25.85
C THR A 402 -27.98 24.74 24.50
N PRO A 403 -27.32 25.77 23.97
CA PRO A 403 -27.65 26.29 22.64
C PRO A 403 -27.13 25.39 21.54
N ALA A 404 -27.98 25.16 20.53
CA ALA A 404 -27.66 24.49 19.29
C ALA A 404 -26.69 25.35 18.46
N SER A 405 -25.56 24.76 18.09
CA SER A 405 -24.66 25.29 17.08
C SER A 405 -25.13 24.87 15.71
N LYS A 406 -25.49 25.85 14.88
CA LYS A 406 -25.73 25.71 13.44
C LYS A 406 -24.43 25.89 12.70
N ASP A 407 -24.32 25.16 11.56
CA ASP A 407 -23.48 25.42 10.39
C ASP A 407 -21.98 25.10 10.49
N ALA A 408 -21.62 23.94 9.91
CA ALA A 408 -20.36 23.78 9.16
C ALA A 408 -20.62 22.93 7.92
N LYS A 409 -20.84 23.60 6.79
CA LYS A 409 -20.73 23.00 5.44
C LYS A 409 -19.27 22.64 5.17
N GLY A 410 -18.96 21.36 5.04
CA GLY A 410 -17.68 20.88 4.52
C GLY A 410 -17.58 21.13 3.01
N PRO A 411 -16.38 21.42 2.47
CA PRO A 411 -16.20 21.62 1.05
C PRO A 411 -16.30 20.32 0.28
N ALA A 412 -17.05 20.35 -0.83
CA ALA A 412 -17.21 19.27 -1.79
C ALA A 412 -15.87 18.99 -2.50
N THR A 413 -15.54 17.71 -2.63
CA THR A 413 -14.43 17.20 -3.45
C THR A 413 -14.73 17.48 -4.93
N PRO A 414 -13.82 18.09 -5.70
CA PRO A 414 -14.03 18.25 -7.13
C PRO A 414 -13.94 16.91 -7.85
N ALA A 415 -14.97 16.62 -8.65
CA ALA A 415 -15.01 15.48 -9.56
C ALA A 415 -13.99 15.66 -10.66
N MET A 416 -13.25 14.59 -10.97
CA MET A 416 -12.36 14.53 -12.14
C MET A 416 -13.19 14.62 -13.43
N PRO A 417 -12.74 15.36 -14.45
CA PRO A 417 -13.42 15.43 -15.72
C PRO A 417 -13.36 14.11 -16.48
N ALA A 418 -14.49 13.66 -17.00
CA ALA A 418 -14.63 12.51 -17.87
C ALA A 418 -13.93 12.78 -19.22
N THR A 419 -13.08 11.86 -19.65
CA THR A 419 -12.48 11.86 -20.99
C THR A 419 -13.55 11.49 -22.02
N PRO A 420 -13.68 12.25 -23.14
CA PRO A 420 -14.65 11.91 -24.17
C PRO A 420 -14.23 10.68 -24.96
N ALA A 421 -15.14 9.74 -25.13
CA ALA A 421 -15.00 8.62 -26.05
C ALA A 421 -14.90 9.15 -27.50
N LYS A 422 -13.83 8.80 -28.19
CA LYS A 422 -13.71 8.98 -29.64
C LYS A 422 -13.91 7.64 -30.33
N ASP A 423 -14.82 7.64 -31.28
CA ASP A 423 -15.15 6.56 -32.18
C ASP A 423 -13.90 5.96 -32.84
N ALA A 424 -13.64 4.69 -32.59
CA ALA A 424 -12.63 3.92 -33.29
C ALA A 424 -13.23 3.29 -34.56
N LYS A 425 -12.99 3.93 -35.72
CA LYS A 425 -13.15 3.31 -37.01
C LYS A 425 -12.07 2.23 -37.18
N ALA A 426 -12.49 1.02 -37.48
CA ALA A 426 -11.63 -0.11 -37.79
C ALA A 426 -10.69 0.21 -38.95
N GLN A 427 -9.40 0.14 -38.71
CA GLN A 427 -8.37 0.22 -39.75
C GLN A 427 -7.63 -1.12 -39.77
N ALA A 428 -7.59 -1.73 -40.97
CA ALA A 428 -7.00 -3.05 -41.21
C ALA A 428 -5.51 -3.08 -40.85
N ALA A 429 -5.08 -4.20 -40.26
CA ALA A 429 -3.70 -4.48 -39.89
C ALA A 429 -2.82 -4.60 -41.15
N PRO A 430 -1.60 -4.03 -41.15
CA PRO A 430 -0.62 -4.32 -42.19
C PRO A 430 0.02 -5.70 -42.01
N ALA A 431 0.29 -6.37 -43.13
CA ALA A 431 0.89 -7.68 -43.24
C ALA A 431 2.28 -7.76 -42.57
N ALA A 432 2.55 -8.92 -41.95
CA ALA A 432 3.83 -9.24 -41.30
C ALA A 432 4.97 -9.26 -42.34
N PRO A 433 6.17 -8.75 -42.02
CA PRO A 433 7.35 -8.91 -42.86
C PRO A 433 7.92 -10.34 -42.76
N ALA A 434 8.40 -10.83 -43.89
CA ALA A 434 9.00 -12.15 -44.08
C ALA A 434 10.24 -12.37 -43.18
N SER A 435 10.40 -13.60 -42.69
CA SER A 435 11.57 -14.05 -41.91
C SER A 435 12.87 -13.89 -42.69
N PRO A 436 13.94 -13.40 -42.05
CA PRO A 436 15.27 -13.40 -42.64
C PRO A 436 15.90 -14.80 -42.58
N ALA A 437 16.65 -15.12 -43.66
CA ALA A 437 17.33 -16.34 -43.92
C ALA A 437 18.39 -16.69 -42.84
N ALA A 438 18.60 -17.97 -42.65
CA ALA A 438 19.54 -18.57 -41.70
C ALA A 438 20.96 -18.00 -41.80
N ALA A 439 21.54 -17.65 -40.66
CA ALA A 439 22.94 -17.24 -40.52
C ALA A 439 23.88 -18.44 -40.61
N PRO A 440 25.13 -18.31 -41.13
CA PRO A 440 26.07 -19.39 -41.27
C PRO A 440 26.63 -19.88 -39.92
N LYS A 441 26.85 -21.18 -39.81
CA LYS A 441 27.42 -21.87 -38.63
C LYS A 441 28.82 -21.33 -38.32
N ALA A 442 29.04 -21.00 -37.06
CA ALA A 442 30.35 -20.64 -36.52
C ALA A 442 31.31 -21.86 -36.49
N PRO A 443 32.63 -21.65 -36.65
CA PRO A 443 33.58 -22.74 -36.64
C PRO A 443 33.76 -23.35 -35.22
N VAL A 444 33.92 -24.70 -35.22
CA VAL A 444 34.14 -25.51 -34.03
C VAL A 444 35.53 -25.19 -33.44
N ALA A 445 35.60 -24.87 -32.14
CA ALA A 445 36.85 -24.71 -31.43
C ALA A 445 37.55 -26.09 -31.20
N PRO A 446 38.90 -26.15 -31.21
CA PRO A 446 39.63 -27.38 -30.97
C PRO A 446 39.59 -27.85 -29.53
N ALA A 447 39.49 -29.16 -29.33
CA ALA A 447 39.43 -29.83 -28.03
C ALA A 447 40.69 -29.58 -27.18
N ALA A 448 40.48 -29.37 -25.88
CA ALA A 448 41.54 -29.23 -24.90
C ALA A 448 42.27 -30.54 -24.64
N PRO A 449 43.60 -30.58 -24.37
CA PRO A 449 44.32 -31.79 -24.10
C PRO A 449 44.03 -32.42 -22.74
N ALA A 450 44.00 -33.77 -22.71
CA ALA A 450 43.73 -34.60 -21.55
C ALA A 450 44.79 -34.43 -20.46
N ALA A 451 44.37 -34.38 -19.18
CA ALA A 451 45.26 -34.32 -18.01
C ALA A 451 45.96 -35.70 -17.79
N PRO A 452 47.20 -35.67 -17.28
CA PRO A 452 47.96 -36.88 -17.06
C PRO A 452 47.46 -37.70 -15.85
N ALA A 453 47.48 -39.02 -15.99
CA ALA A 453 47.12 -39.98 -14.95
C ALA A 453 48.14 -39.92 -13.79
N LYS A 454 47.62 -39.92 -12.56
CA LYS A 454 48.43 -40.11 -11.36
C LYS A 454 48.77 -41.57 -11.20
N LYS A 455 50.09 -41.84 -11.03
CA LYS A 455 50.60 -43.13 -10.48
C LYS A 455 50.47 -43.13 -8.97
#